data_501aaeab367c662da33a855a53c39a69
#
_entry.id   501aaeab367c662da33a855a53c39a69
#
_cell.length_a   1.000
_cell.length_b   1.000
_cell.length_c   1.000
_cell.angle_alpha   90.00
_cell.angle_beta   90.00
_cell.angle_gamma   90.00
#
_symmetry.space_group_name_H-M   'P 1'
#
loop_
_entity.id
_entity.type
_entity.pdbx_description
1 polymer ?
#
loop_
_entity_poly.entity_id
_entity_poly.type
_entity_poly.pdbx_seq_one_letter_code
_entity_poly.pdbx_strand_id
1 'polypeptide(L)'
;NFIPVGMEQFHAAPTSQWNVITKMIDECDFYLLVIGARYGSIDEETGISYTEKEYNYAKTKGLPVLVLIKQPSAISESEKDTGNDKYDKMKKLDEFREKVKNDKNTVDFFTDLNSLKYVASPTFRNAVNYVDDNAGWVRYRDIVDIINEEAEGRNKANTELGEHQQKMLDDMKEMFSQFYSRLTDLENNQLTLKEIPTATSEDIKKLFQVEDNTLIIG
;
A
#
# COMPACT_ATOMS: atom_id res chain seq x y z
N ASN A 1 -8.37 16.04 -2.96
CA ASN A 1 -9.36 16.11 -1.86
C ASN A 1 -8.77 15.38 -0.66
N PHE A 2 -8.90 15.97 0.55
CA PHE A 2 -8.49 15.36 1.79
C PHE A 2 -9.74 14.79 2.48
N ILE A 3 -9.60 13.61 3.08
CA ILE A 3 -10.63 12.99 3.89
C ILE A 3 -10.17 13.10 5.35
N PRO A 4 -10.76 14.01 6.15
CA PRO A 4 -10.39 14.14 7.56
C PRO A 4 -10.93 12.95 8.35
N VAL A 5 -10.10 12.42 9.25
CA VAL A 5 -10.48 11.40 10.22
C VAL A 5 -10.23 11.96 11.62
N GLY A 6 -11.23 11.94 12.47
CA GLY A 6 -11.15 12.46 13.83
C GLY A 6 -11.96 11.64 14.80
N MET A 7 -11.76 11.90 16.10
CA MET A 7 -12.40 11.20 17.19
C MET A 7 -13.94 11.24 17.15
N GLU A 8 -14.50 12.26 16.51
CA GLU A 8 -15.95 12.46 16.36
C GLU A 8 -16.61 11.37 15.51
N GLN A 9 -15.83 10.65 14.71
CA GLN A 9 -16.30 9.59 13.82
C GLN A 9 -16.32 8.22 14.50
N PHE A 10 -15.85 8.12 15.76
CA PHE A 10 -15.75 6.84 16.45
C PHE A 10 -17.13 6.38 16.96
N HIS A 11 -17.46 5.15 16.59
CA HIS A 11 -18.57 4.42 17.18
C HIS A 11 -18.08 3.51 18.30
N ALA A 12 -19.01 3.04 19.15
CA ALA A 12 -18.69 2.06 20.17
C ALA A 12 -18.04 0.82 19.57
N ALA A 13 -16.87 0.43 20.06
CA ALA A 13 -16.13 -0.72 19.60
C ALA A 13 -15.80 -1.64 20.80
N PRO A 14 -15.72 -2.97 20.62
CA PRO A 14 -15.38 -3.92 21.67
C PRO A 14 -13.87 -3.96 21.95
N THR A 15 -13.20 -2.83 21.88
CA THR A 15 -11.76 -2.67 22.10
C THR A 15 -11.47 -1.36 22.80
N SER A 16 -10.24 -1.19 23.30
CA SER A 16 -9.84 0.06 23.96
C SER A 16 -9.87 1.24 22.98
N GLN A 17 -10.18 2.43 23.49
CA GLN A 17 -10.15 3.66 22.69
C GLN A 17 -8.79 3.85 22.00
N TRP A 18 -7.71 3.54 22.69
CA TRP A 18 -6.36 3.65 22.14
C TRP A 18 -6.14 2.74 20.91
N ASN A 19 -6.64 1.52 20.96
CA ASN A 19 -6.54 0.60 19.80
C ASN A 19 -7.33 1.08 18.59
N VAL A 20 -8.44 1.78 18.79
CA VAL A 20 -9.18 2.40 17.68
C VAL A 20 -8.38 3.54 17.08
N ILE A 21 -7.84 4.42 17.93
CA ILE A 21 -7.02 5.56 17.51
C ILE A 21 -5.80 5.11 16.70
N THR A 22 -5.05 4.12 17.20
CA THR A 22 -3.84 3.64 16.50
C THR A 22 -4.13 3.04 15.13
N LYS A 23 -5.20 2.26 15.01
CA LYS A 23 -5.63 1.72 13.71
C LYS A 23 -5.96 2.82 12.71
N MET A 24 -6.62 3.88 13.14
CA MET A 24 -6.95 4.99 12.25
C MET A 24 -5.71 5.80 11.85
N ILE A 25 -4.77 6.00 12.77
CA ILE A 25 -3.49 6.65 12.43
C ILE A 25 -2.71 5.79 11.43
N ASP A 26 -2.73 4.45 11.56
CA ASP A 26 -2.07 3.53 10.65
C ASP A 26 -2.63 3.59 9.21
N GLU A 27 -3.87 4.05 9.03
CA GLU A 27 -4.54 4.20 7.74
C GLU A 27 -4.40 5.62 7.15
N CYS A 28 -3.73 6.55 7.86
CA CYS A 28 -3.57 7.93 7.42
C CYS A 28 -2.29 8.15 6.62
N ASP A 29 -2.34 9.04 5.63
CA ASP A 29 -1.18 9.48 4.85
C ASP A 29 -0.34 10.51 5.59
N PHE A 30 -0.93 11.29 6.49
CA PHE A 30 -0.26 12.26 7.37
C PHE A 30 -1.09 12.55 8.61
N TYR A 31 -0.42 13.06 9.63
CA TYR A 31 -1.04 13.44 10.90
C TYR A 31 -1.09 14.97 11.05
N LEU A 32 -2.28 15.53 11.27
CA LEU A 32 -2.46 16.95 11.58
C LEU A 32 -2.54 17.15 13.09
N LEU A 33 -1.52 17.80 13.66
CA LEU A 33 -1.49 18.21 15.06
C LEU A 33 -1.95 19.65 15.19
N VAL A 34 -3.03 19.87 15.92
CA VAL A 34 -3.50 21.21 16.31
C VAL A 34 -3.35 21.38 17.81
N ILE A 35 -2.42 22.24 18.24
CA ILE A 35 -2.23 22.55 19.65
C ILE A 35 -2.96 23.85 20.00
N GLY A 36 -4.04 23.73 20.77
CA GLY A 36 -4.84 24.84 21.27
C GLY A 36 -4.37 25.36 22.61
N ALA A 37 -5.33 25.78 23.45
CA ALA A 37 -5.11 26.36 24.76
C ALA A 37 -5.01 25.32 25.89
N ARG A 38 -5.37 24.07 25.64
CA ARG A 38 -5.47 23.01 26.65
C ARG A 38 -4.53 21.84 26.32
N TYR A 39 -4.00 21.23 27.38
CA TYR A 39 -3.27 19.98 27.27
C TYR A 39 -4.18 18.79 26.98
N GLY A 40 -5.43 18.89 27.52
CA GLY A 40 -6.47 17.90 27.29
C GLY A 40 -6.50 16.78 28.31
N SER A 41 -7.18 15.69 27.98
CA SER A 41 -7.33 14.52 28.84
C SER A 41 -6.03 13.72 28.89
N ILE A 42 -5.64 13.36 30.13
CA ILE A 42 -4.43 12.58 30.39
C ILE A 42 -4.80 11.10 30.38
N ASP A 43 -4.01 10.30 29.69
CA ASP A 43 -4.05 8.84 29.79
C ASP A 43 -3.36 8.41 31.10
N GLU A 44 -4.08 7.71 31.95
CA GLU A 44 -3.62 7.30 33.29
C GLU A 44 -2.41 6.35 33.23
N GLU A 45 -2.30 5.53 32.20
CA GLU A 45 -1.19 4.58 32.06
C GLU A 45 0.13 5.27 31.71
N THR A 46 0.08 6.28 30.84
CA THR A 46 1.27 6.96 30.32
C THR A 46 1.55 8.31 30.98
N GLY A 47 0.55 8.90 31.65
CA GLY A 47 0.65 10.21 32.29
C GLY A 47 0.77 11.39 31.31
N ILE A 48 0.60 11.17 30.01
CA ILE A 48 0.56 12.23 28.98
C ILE A 48 -0.83 12.37 28.38
N SER A 49 -1.10 13.46 27.67
CA SER A 49 -2.39 13.65 27.02
C SER A 49 -2.56 12.69 25.83
N TYR A 50 -3.82 12.36 25.51
CA TYR A 50 -4.10 11.57 24.30
C TYR A 50 -3.54 12.23 23.05
N THR A 51 -3.65 13.54 22.91
CA THR A 51 -3.08 14.30 21.77
C THR A 51 -1.56 14.12 21.67
N GLU A 52 -0.84 14.18 22.81
CA GLU A 52 0.60 13.92 22.82
C GLU A 52 0.92 12.45 22.51
N LYS A 53 0.12 11.53 23.01
CA LYS A 53 0.25 10.10 22.75
C LYS A 53 0.06 9.78 21.27
N GLU A 54 -0.95 10.37 20.63
CA GLU A 54 -1.20 10.26 19.18
C GLU A 54 -0.04 10.83 18.36
N TYR A 55 0.44 12.02 18.72
CA TYR A 55 1.61 12.62 18.08
C TYR A 55 2.84 11.71 18.14
N ASN A 56 3.14 11.17 19.33
CA ASN A 56 4.26 10.26 19.52
C ASN A 56 4.10 9.00 18.63
N TYR A 57 2.89 8.46 18.57
CA TYR A 57 2.59 7.29 17.76
C TYR A 57 2.76 7.58 16.26
N ALA A 58 2.21 8.68 15.76
CA ALA A 58 2.38 9.10 14.36
C ALA A 58 3.85 9.26 13.97
N LYS A 59 4.67 9.81 14.88
CA LYS A 59 6.13 9.93 14.69
C LYS A 59 6.81 8.56 14.63
N THR A 60 6.42 7.60 15.47
CA THR A 60 6.98 6.23 15.42
C THR A 60 6.63 5.48 14.13
N LYS A 61 5.50 5.83 13.51
CA LYS A 61 5.09 5.29 12.20
C LYS A 61 5.77 5.98 11.01
N GLY A 62 6.52 7.05 11.26
CA GLY A 62 7.16 7.81 10.20
C GLY A 62 6.20 8.67 9.37
N LEU A 63 4.97 8.90 9.86
CA LEU A 63 4.00 9.74 9.17
C LEU A 63 4.50 11.18 9.09
N PRO A 64 4.31 11.87 7.96
CA PRO A 64 4.49 13.32 7.89
C PRO A 64 3.55 14.02 8.88
N VAL A 65 4.11 14.86 9.76
CA VAL A 65 3.33 15.58 10.77
C VAL A 65 3.22 17.05 10.39
N LEU A 66 1.99 17.52 10.26
CA LEU A 66 1.64 18.92 10.04
C LEU A 66 1.28 19.55 11.38
N VAL A 67 1.87 20.67 11.72
CA VAL A 67 1.72 21.25 13.07
C VAL A 67 1.16 22.65 12.99
N LEU A 68 0.03 22.87 13.68
CA LEU A 68 -0.61 24.17 13.83
C LEU A 68 -0.70 24.49 15.32
N ILE A 69 -0.07 25.57 15.78
CA ILE A 69 -0.03 25.96 17.20
C ILE A 69 -0.75 27.30 17.40
N LYS A 70 -1.71 27.32 18.34
CA LYS A 70 -2.32 28.60 18.76
C LYS A 70 -1.27 29.43 19.48
N GLN A 71 -1.13 30.72 19.05
CA GLN A 71 -0.19 31.63 19.67
C GLN A 71 -0.54 31.85 21.14
N PRO A 72 0.42 31.75 22.07
CA PRO A 72 0.16 31.94 23.51
C PRO A 72 -0.49 33.30 23.84
N SER A 73 -0.11 34.35 23.10
CA SER A 73 -0.67 35.71 23.28
C SER A 73 -2.15 35.84 22.88
N ALA A 74 -2.65 34.88 22.10
CA ALA A 74 -4.05 34.82 21.65
C ALA A 74 -4.92 33.88 22.49
N ILE A 75 -4.39 33.30 23.55
CA ILE A 75 -5.12 32.42 24.47
C ILE A 75 -5.73 33.19 25.61
N SER A 76 -7.05 33.19 25.71
CA SER A 76 -7.76 33.76 26.85
C SER A 76 -7.77 32.81 28.05
N GLU A 77 -7.96 33.36 29.27
CA GLU A 77 -8.02 32.54 30.48
C GLU A 77 -9.18 31.54 30.47
N SER A 78 -10.28 31.83 29.80
CA SER A 78 -11.46 30.97 29.71
C SER A 78 -11.21 29.74 28.77
N GLU A 79 -10.19 29.78 27.93
CA GLU A 79 -9.85 28.69 27.05
C GLU A 79 -8.90 27.67 27.67
N LYS A 80 -8.22 28.04 28.75
CA LYS A 80 -7.22 27.19 29.42
C LYS A 80 -7.86 26.02 30.16
N ASP A 81 -7.05 25.04 30.52
CA ASP A 81 -7.46 23.97 31.43
C ASP A 81 -7.96 24.53 32.74
N THR A 82 -8.98 23.88 33.29
CA THR A 82 -9.58 24.21 34.58
C THR A 82 -9.42 23.02 35.54
N GLY A 83 -9.68 23.25 36.83
CA GLY A 83 -9.57 22.22 37.86
C GLY A 83 -8.30 22.31 38.70
N ASN A 84 -8.11 21.35 39.59
CA ASN A 84 -7.02 21.34 40.56
C ASN A 84 -5.66 21.06 39.93
N ASP A 85 -5.65 20.39 38.77
CA ASP A 85 -4.48 19.98 37.99
C ASP A 85 -4.09 20.98 36.87
N LYS A 86 -4.75 22.14 36.82
CA LYS A 86 -4.57 23.13 35.75
C LYS A 86 -3.12 23.59 35.56
N TYR A 87 -2.38 23.76 36.65
CA TYR A 87 -0.98 24.23 36.58
C TYR A 87 -0.06 23.14 36.02
N ASP A 88 -0.28 21.89 36.41
CA ASP A 88 0.49 20.76 35.87
C ASP A 88 0.21 20.56 34.35
N LYS A 89 -1.06 20.67 33.98
CA LYS A 89 -1.47 20.63 32.59
C LYS A 89 -0.89 21.78 31.77
N MET A 90 -0.87 22.99 32.29
CA MET A 90 -0.23 24.12 31.60
C MET A 90 1.25 23.88 31.37
N LYS A 91 1.97 23.41 32.41
CA LYS A 91 3.39 23.07 32.29
C LYS A 91 3.62 21.98 31.25
N LYS A 92 2.85 20.90 31.26
CA LYS A 92 2.92 19.83 30.27
C LYS A 92 2.59 20.32 28.87
N LEU A 93 1.64 21.23 28.69
CA LEU A 93 1.33 21.84 27.40
C LEU A 93 2.51 22.62 26.84
N ASP A 94 3.19 23.40 27.67
CA ASP A 94 4.35 24.17 27.24
C ASP A 94 5.54 23.26 26.91
N GLU A 95 5.76 22.22 27.72
CA GLU A 95 6.75 21.18 27.43
C GLU A 95 6.46 20.48 26.09
N PHE A 96 5.20 20.13 25.84
CA PHE A 96 4.78 19.50 24.59
C PHE A 96 4.96 20.43 23.39
N ARG A 97 4.63 21.71 23.52
CA ARG A 97 4.86 22.73 22.47
C ARG A 97 6.34 22.85 22.10
N GLU A 98 7.22 22.89 23.10
CA GLU A 98 8.66 22.96 22.88
C GLU A 98 9.19 21.65 22.25
N LYS A 99 8.74 20.50 22.70
CA LYS A 99 9.05 19.19 22.10
C LYS A 99 8.72 19.18 20.61
N VAL A 100 7.49 19.56 20.25
CA VAL A 100 7.03 19.56 18.85
C VAL A 100 7.84 20.51 17.97
N LYS A 101 8.24 21.67 18.48
CA LYS A 101 9.11 22.62 17.76
C LYS A 101 10.53 22.05 17.55
N ASN A 102 11.05 21.35 18.56
CA ASN A 102 12.40 20.78 18.53
C ASN A 102 12.49 19.52 17.65
N ASP A 103 11.39 18.84 17.37
CA ASP A 103 11.32 17.62 16.57
C ASP A 103 11.48 17.87 15.04
N LYS A 104 12.00 19.03 14.65
CA LYS A 104 12.24 19.44 13.26
C LYS A 104 10.96 19.49 12.41
N ASN A 105 9.80 19.66 13.02
CA ASN A 105 8.56 19.85 12.28
C ASN A 105 8.48 21.28 11.74
N THR A 106 7.85 21.44 10.58
CA THR A 106 7.40 22.76 10.15
C THR A 106 6.15 23.13 10.94
N VAL A 107 6.19 24.28 11.62
CA VAL A 107 5.13 24.74 12.52
C VAL A 107 4.53 26.04 11.99
N ASP A 108 3.21 26.05 11.80
CA ASP A 108 2.46 27.28 11.52
C ASP A 108 1.70 27.72 12.77
N PHE A 109 1.55 29.05 12.92
CA PHE A 109 0.89 29.64 14.09
C PHE A 109 -0.43 30.30 13.68
N PHE A 110 -1.44 30.16 14.59
CA PHE A 110 -2.72 30.82 14.41
C PHE A 110 -3.17 31.53 15.70
N THR A 111 -4.06 32.51 15.58
CA THR A 111 -4.61 33.28 16.70
C THR A 111 -6.09 32.92 16.97
N ASP A 112 -6.84 32.73 15.91
CA ASP A 112 -8.28 32.50 15.91
C ASP A 112 -8.67 31.54 14.77
N LEU A 113 -9.97 31.22 14.66
CA LEU A 113 -10.48 30.30 13.67
C LEU A 113 -10.24 30.77 12.22
N ASN A 114 -10.26 32.09 11.97
CA ASN A 114 -10.03 32.61 10.61
C ASN A 114 -8.57 32.47 10.21
N SER A 115 -7.66 32.83 11.10
CA SER A 115 -6.22 32.63 10.89
C SER A 115 -5.87 31.15 10.78
N LEU A 116 -6.52 30.26 11.56
CA LEU A 116 -6.35 28.81 11.41
C LEU A 116 -6.73 28.33 9.99
N LYS A 117 -7.89 28.74 9.47
CA LYS A 117 -8.32 28.41 8.11
C LYS A 117 -7.32 28.93 7.06
N TYR A 118 -6.78 30.13 7.28
CA TYR A 118 -5.83 30.75 6.39
C TYR A 118 -4.50 29.98 6.32
N VAL A 119 -3.95 29.56 7.45
CA VAL A 119 -2.68 28.81 7.48
C VAL A 119 -2.86 27.33 7.12
N ALA A 120 -3.98 26.70 7.44
CA ALA A 120 -4.24 25.31 7.16
C ALA A 120 -4.24 24.98 5.64
N SER A 121 -4.79 25.88 4.82
CA SER A 121 -4.89 25.65 3.38
C SER A 121 -3.54 25.47 2.66
N PRO A 122 -2.53 26.35 2.83
CA PRO A 122 -1.21 26.13 2.28
C PRO A 122 -0.49 24.95 2.92
N THR A 123 -0.66 24.71 4.24
CA THR A 123 -0.08 23.58 4.96
C THR A 123 -0.51 22.26 4.32
N PHE A 124 -1.79 22.05 4.08
CA PHE A 124 -2.30 20.88 3.38
C PHE A 124 -1.80 20.77 1.94
N ARG A 125 -1.72 21.86 1.22
CA ARG A 125 -1.23 21.85 -0.17
C ARG A 125 0.22 21.42 -0.25
N ASN A 126 1.03 21.85 0.70
CA ASN A 126 2.43 21.46 0.79
C ASN A 126 2.59 19.99 1.26
N ALA A 127 1.67 19.49 2.10
CA ALA A 127 1.71 18.14 2.63
C ALA A 127 1.72 17.07 1.52
N VAL A 128 1.01 17.30 0.42
CA VAL A 128 0.96 16.37 -0.72
C VAL A 128 2.35 16.08 -1.29
N ASN A 129 3.30 17.02 -1.18
CA ASN A 129 4.66 16.82 -1.67
C ASN A 129 5.51 15.88 -0.78
N TYR A 130 5.00 15.50 0.39
CA TYR A 130 5.69 14.64 1.35
C TYR A 130 5.03 13.26 1.51
N VAL A 131 3.94 13.02 0.81
CA VAL A 131 3.30 11.71 0.73
C VAL A 131 4.03 10.90 -0.32
N ASP A 132 4.36 9.66 0.00
CA ASP A 132 4.95 8.72 -0.96
C ASP A 132 4.01 8.59 -2.17
N ASP A 133 4.55 8.61 -3.40
CA ASP A 133 3.78 8.44 -4.63
C ASP A 133 3.00 7.11 -4.66
N ASN A 134 3.42 6.13 -3.83
CA ASN A 134 2.74 4.85 -3.65
C ASN A 134 1.74 4.83 -2.48
N ALA A 135 1.63 5.94 -1.71
CA ALA A 135 0.67 6.09 -0.62
C ALA A 135 -0.55 6.88 -1.09
N GLY A 136 -1.69 6.64 -0.46
CA GLY A 136 -2.91 7.41 -0.66
C GLY A 136 -4.05 6.68 -1.35
N TRP A 137 -5.14 7.40 -1.53
CA TRP A 137 -6.36 6.90 -2.14
C TRP A 137 -6.30 6.99 -3.66
N VAL A 138 -6.35 5.84 -4.32
CA VAL A 138 -6.49 5.76 -5.77
C VAL A 138 -7.98 5.81 -6.14
N ARG A 139 -8.35 6.56 -7.19
CA ARG A 139 -9.73 6.57 -7.65
C ARG A 139 -10.13 5.20 -8.16
N TYR A 140 -11.33 4.75 -7.82
CA TYR A 140 -11.85 3.43 -8.21
C TYR A 140 -11.70 3.15 -9.72
N ARG A 141 -11.96 4.14 -10.59
CA ARG A 141 -11.78 3.98 -12.04
C ARG A 141 -10.34 3.68 -12.42
N ASP A 142 -9.36 4.34 -11.77
CA ASP A 142 -7.95 4.18 -12.08
C ASP A 142 -7.48 2.76 -11.68
N ILE A 143 -8.05 2.21 -10.60
CA ILE A 143 -7.84 0.80 -10.20
C ILE A 143 -8.47 -0.16 -11.20
N VAL A 144 -9.70 0.13 -11.66
CA VAL A 144 -10.40 -0.71 -12.64
C VAL A 144 -9.62 -0.76 -13.95
N ASP A 145 -9.08 0.37 -14.40
CA ASP A 145 -8.27 0.42 -15.62
C ASP A 145 -7.00 -0.44 -15.48
N ILE A 146 -6.28 -0.34 -14.37
CA ILE A 146 -5.10 -1.18 -14.08
C ILE A 146 -5.47 -2.68 -14.05
N ILE A 147 -6.56 -3.04 -13.36
CA ILE A 147 -7.02 -4.43 -13.28
C ILE A 147 -7.40 -4.97 -14.68
N ASN A 148 -8.05 -4.15 -15.49
CA ASN A 148 -8.44 -4.54 -16.84
C ASN A 148 -7.22 -4.74 -17.74
N GLU A 149 -6.23 -3.84 -17.71
CA GLU A 149 -4.97 -3.97 -18.43
C GLU A 149 -4.21 -5.25 -18.04
N GLU A 150 -4.12 -5.57 -16.75
CA GLU A 150 -3.51 -6.81 -16.28
C GLU A 150 -4.30 -8.06 -16.70
N ALA A 151 -5.63 -7.99 -16.70
CA ALA A 151 -6.49 -9.09 -17.12
C ALA A 151 -6.35 -9.34 -18.63
N GLU A 152 -6.30 -8.28 -19.44
CA GLU A 152 -6.06 -8.37 -20.89
C GLU A 152 -4.67 -8.95 -21.19
N GLY A 153 -3.63 -8.50 -20.48
CA GLY A 153 -2.28 -9.04 -20.59
C GLY A 153 -2.23 -10.54 -20.28
N ARG A 154 -2.91 -10.98 -19.20
CA ARG A 154 -3.00 -12.41 -18.85
C ARG A 154 -3.78 -13.23 -19.89
N ASN A 155 -4.88 -12.68 -20.41
CA ASN A 155 -5.65 -13.36 -21.45
C ASN A 155 -4.84 -13.52 -22.74
N LYS A 156 -4.10 -12.48 -23.14
CA LYS A 156 -3.21 -12.56 -24.31
C LYS A 156 -2.14 -13.62 -24.15
N ALA A 157 -1.45 -13.65 -23.01
CA ALA A 157 -0.43 -14.65 -22.69
C ALA A 157 -1.00 -16.08 -22.70
N ASN A 158 -2.21 -16.28 -22.14
CA ASN A 158 -2.91 -17.56 -22.16
C ASN A 158 -3.30 -18.00 -23.59
N THR A 159 -3.69 -17.04 -24.44
CA THR A 159 -4.02 -17.32 -25.84
C THR A 159 -2.79 -17.76 -26.61
N GLU A 160 -1.68 -17.03 -26.48
CA GLU A 160 -0.40 -17.37 -27.11
C GLU A 160 0.12 -18.75 -26.68
N LEU A 161 -0.03 -19.08 -25.38
CA LEU A 161 0.32 -20.40 -24.86
C LEU A 161 -0.58 -21.49 -25.45
N GLY A 162 -1.88 -21.23 -25.55
CA GLY A 162 -2.85 -22.15 -26.16
C GLY A 162 -2.57 -22.42 -27.64
N GLU A 163 -2.24 -21.38 -28.41
CA GLU A 163 -1.84 -21.50 -29.84
C GLU A 163 -0.57 -22.32 -29.96
N HIS A 164 0.42 -22.09 -29.10
CA HIS A 164 1.65 -22.87 -29.10
C HIS A 164 1.42 -24.35 -28.80
N GLN A 165 0.58 -24.65 -27.81
CA GLN A 165 0.19 -26.02 -27.45
C GLN A 165 -0.56 -26.71 -28.59
N GLN A 166 -1.49 -25.99 -29.24
CA GLN A 166 -2.24 -26.52 -30.38
C GLN A 166 -1.30 -26.88 -31.58
N LYS A 167 -0.37 -25.96 -31.88
CA LYS A 167 0.62 -26.20 -32.93
C LYS A 167 1.46 -27.44 -32.63
N MET A 168 1.95 -27.59 -31.41
CA MET A 168 2.72 -28.78 -31.02
C MET A 168 1.90 -30.06 -31.14
N LEU A 169 0.59 -30.02 -30.82
CA LEU A 169 -0.31 -31.15 -30.98
C LEU A 169 -0.50 -31.52 -32.48
N ASP A 170 -0.60 -30.54 -33.35
CA ASP A 170 -0.78 -30.75 -34.79
C ASP A 170 0.50 -31.27 -35.42
N ASP A 171 1.67 -30.79 -35.06
CA ASP A 171 2.98 -31.30 -35.45
C ASP A 171 3.16 -32.77 -35.04
N MET A 172 2.72 -33.14 -33.81
CA MET A 172 2.71 -34.51 -33.35
C MET A 172 1.78 -35.41 -34.20
N LYS A 173 0.56 -34.95 -34.48
CA LYS A 173 -0.39 -35.71 -35.34
C LYS A 173 0.20 -35.97 -36.74
N GLU A 174 0.84 -34.97 -37.30
CA GLU A 174 1.49 -35.12 -38.62
C GLU A 174 2.61 -36.16 -38.57
N MET A 175 3.46 -36.12 -37.53
CA MET A 175 4.53 -37.08 -37.31
C MET A 175 3.99 -38.51 -37.18
N PHE A 176 2.93 -38.71 -36.39
CA PHE A 176 2.27 -40.02 -36.29
C PHE A 176 1.69 -40.49 -37.61
N SER A 177 1.06 -39.60 -38.37
CA SER A 177 0.54 -39.94 -39.70
C SER A 177 1.64 -40.42 -40.63
N GLN A 178 2.78 -39.73 -40.65
CA GLN A 178 3.95 -40.14 -41.46
C GLN A 178 4.51 -41.48 -40.96
N PHE A 179 4.55 -41.71 -39.66
CA PHE A 179 5.00 -42.98 -39.09
C PHE A 179 4.07 -44.14 -39.49
N TYR A 180 2.76 -43.96 -39.35
CA TYR A 180 1.78 -44.99 -39.78
C TYR A 180 1.84 -45.25 -41.29
N SER A 181 2.01 -44.22 -42.13
CA SER A 181 2.19 -44.40 -43.55
C SER A 181 3.41 -45.27 -43.88
N ARG A 182 4.55 -45.04 -43.21
CA ARG A 182 5.76 -45.84 -43.36
C ARG A 182 5.59 -47.28 -42.87
N LEU A 183 4.85 -47.49 -41.76
CA LEU A 183 4.54 -48.84 -41.28
C LEU A 183 3.68 -49.61 -42.32
N THR A 184 2.68 -48.94 -42.90
CA THR A 184 1.83 -49.55 -43.93
C THR A 184 2.63 -49.88 -45.21
N ASP A 185 3.57 -49.03 -45.61
CA ASP A 185 4.48 -49.31 -46.75
C ASP A 185 5.40 -50.48 -46.45
N LEU A 186 5.89 -50.63 -45.24
CA LEU A 186 6.68 -51.78 -44.82
C LEU A 186 5.88 -53.09 -44.82
N GLU A 187 4.64 -53.07 -44.34
CA GLU A 187 3.73 -54.25 -44.42
C GLU A 187 3.44 -54.63 -45.83
N ASN A 188 3.19 -53.68 -46.72
CA ASN A 188 2.85 -53.95 -48.12
C ASN A 188 4.03 -54.32 -49.01
N ASN A 189 5.26 -53.83 -48.73
CA ASN A 189 6.42 -53.99 -49.60
C ASN A 189 7.48 -54.96 -49.09
N GLN A 190 7.27 -55.65 -47.94
CA GLN A 190 8.25 -56.56 -47.35
C GLN A 190 9.65 -55.93 -47.18
N LEU A 191 9.72 -54.65 -46.87
CA LEU A 191 10.96 -53.96 -46.59
C LEU A 191 11.63 -54.51 -45.32
N THR A 192 12.94 -54.69 -45.35
CA THR A 192 13.68 -55.21 -44.21
C THR A 192 13.83 -54.14 -43.12
N LEU A 193 13.76 -54.52 -41.85
CA LEU A 193 13.89 -53.65 -40.65
C LEU A 193 15.16 -52.77 -40.60
N LYS A 194 16.10 -52.92 -41.53
CA LYS A 194 17.33 -52.11 -41.64
C LYS A 194 17.12 -50.73 -42.20
N GLU A 195 15.96 -50.44 -42.78
CA GLU A 195 15.67 -49.16 -43.46
C GLU A 195 14.76 -48.22 -42.64
N ILE A 196 14.37 -48.62 -41.43
CA ILE A 196 13.60 -47.75 -40.55
C ILE A 196 14.57 -46.75 -39.87
N PRO A 197 14.48 -45.43 -40.17
CA PRO A 197 15.29 -44.47 -39.45
C PRO A 197 14.85 -44.46 -37.96
N THR A 198 15.72 -44.88 -37.06
CA THR A 198 15.49 -44.71 -35.64
C THR A 198 15.60 -43.21 -35.33
N ALA A 199 14.55 -42.65 -34.76
CA ALA A 199 14.61 -41.28 -34.21
C ALA A 199 15.76 -41.20 -33.21
N THR A 200 16.71 -40.33 -33.46
CA THR A 200 17.85 -40.13 -32.57
C THR A 200 17.44 -39.33 -31.37
N SER A 201 18.22 -39.42 -30.27
CA SER A 201 18.02 -38.59 -29.08
C SER A 201 18.03 -37.10 -29.41
N GLU A 202 18.74 -36.70 -30.47
CA GLU A 202 18.76 -35.31 -30.97
C GLU A 202 17.48 -34.90 -31.67
N ASP A 203 16.82 -35.79 -32.40
CA ASP A 203 15.54 -35.51 -33.05
C ASP A 203 14.45 -35.30 -32.02
N ILE A 204 14.48 -36.09 -30.93
CA ILE A 204 13.56 -35.94 -29.79
C ILE A 204 13.84 -34.62 -29.06
N LYS A 205 15.11 -34.25 -28.83
CA LYS A 205 15.48 -32.98 -28.20
C LYS A 205 15.02 -31.75 -28.98
N LYS A 206 15.12 -31.80 -30.30
CA LYS A 206 14.64 -30.72 -31.20
C LYS A 206 13.12 -30.55 -31.15
N LEU A 207 12.37 -31.64 -31.05
CA LEU A 207 10.91 -31.62 -30.97
C LEU A 207 10.40 -30.95 -29.66
N PHE A 208 11.11 -31.18 -28.58
CA PHE A 208 10.70 -30.68 -27.29
C PHE A 208 11.43 -29.40 -26.84
N GLN A 209 12.33 -28.83 -27.67
CA GLN A 209 13.17 -27.66 -27.32
C GLN A 209 13.80 -27.78 -25.92
N VAL A 210 14.18 -28.98 -25.51
CA VAL A 210 14.81 -29.23 -24.23
C VAL A 210 16.30 -28.91 -24.36
N GLU A 211 16.70 -27.70 -23.98
CA GLU A 211 18.08 -27.40 -23.65
C GLU A 211 18.46 -28.12 -22.36
N ASP A 212 19.54 -28.90 -22.48
CA ASP A 212 20.22 -29.64 -21.38
C ASP A 212 19.50 -29.87 -20.05
N ASN A 213 19.05 -31.14 -19.87
CA ASN A 213 18.85 -31.83 -18.58
C ASN A 213 17.82 -31.30 -17.59
N THR A 214 16.74 -30.65 -17.97
CA THR A 214 15.66 -30.39 -17.01
C THR A 214 14.32 -30.83 -17.57
N LEU A 215 13.90 -32.05 -17.26
CA LEU A 215 12.53 -32.50 -17.40
C LEU A 215 11.72 -31.92 -16.24
N ILE A 216 10.98 -30.85 -16.44
CA ILE A 216 9.99 -30.34 -15.48
C ILE A 216 8.68 -31.02 -15.83
N ILE A 217 8.31 -32.03 -15.06
CA ILE A 217 6.95 -32.58 -15.02
C ILE A 217 6.21 -31.81 -13.94
N GLY A 218 5.25 -30.96 -14.31
CA GLY A 218 4.30 -30.28 -13.42
C GLY A 218 2.89 -30.67 -13.80
#